data_ba00e90ee1e24a9f0037719d4fae5ed0
#
_entry.id   ba00e90ee1e24a9f0037719d4fae5ed0
#
_cell.length_a   1.000
_cell.length_b   1.000
_cell.length_c   1.000
_cell.angle_alpha   90.00
_cell.angle_beta   90.00
_cell.angle_gamma   90.00
#
_symmetry.space_group_name_H-M   'P 1'
#
loop_
_entity.id
_entity.type
_entity.pdbx_description
1 polymer ?
#
loop_
_entity_poly.entity_id
_entity_poly.type
_entity_poly.pdbx_seq_one_letter_code
_entity_poly.pdbx_strand_id
1 'polypeptide(L)'
;MNHSFSDFGRKLTGHSGILQLMDDLGRPLPEGVTPYRLGGGNPARVPEAEAMFRREMERIMAEEDGFEKLISLYDPPQGRIGFIDAMASFLSTTYGWKVGPENIAITNGSQSAFFYLFNLFSGTFTASDGSVRRKKILFPLVPEYVGYADQGLESDTMVSIPARCQYYDDHSFKYFIDFELLESHLENHDDVGAMCVSRPTNPTGNVLTDSEIHRLAALASKYGIPLFVDNAYGLPFPDIVFIDDAAPYWDESVVLSMSLSKIGLPSFRTGIIVAKPEIAAALSNVNAIAALASGSGGQEIARNCIATGEIVQVAKNYVQPFYQKKSQQAVAWIHEFFAGGDFWVHRSEGAIFLWLYLRDLKITTLELYKKLKERGLVTVPGEYFFFGVEDPVAQCHGHYDKCLRLNYSGPEDEVREGLRLLAEIYKENR
;
A
#
# COMPACT_ATOMS: atom_id res chain seq x y z
N MET A 1 -20.93 -31.51 9.42
CA MET A 1 -19.91 -32.16 8.57
C MET A 1 -18.70 -31.22 8.53
N ASN A 2 -17.55 -31.67 9.02
CA ASN A 2 -16.32 -30.88 8.88
C ASN A 2 -15.75 -31.12 7.47
N HIS A 3 -15.78 -30.11 6.60
CA HIS A 3 -15.11 -30.17 5.31
C HIS A 3 -13.60 -30.03 5.49
N SER A 4 -12.80 -30.86 4.84
CA SER A 4 -11.35 -30.70 4.78
C SER A 4 -10.99 -29.82 3.57
N PHE A 5 -10.21 -28.76 3.81
CA PHE A 5 -9.66 -27.91 2.75
C PHE A 5 -8.32 -28.46 2.25
N SER A 6 -7.96 -28.12 1.01
CA SER A 6 -6.60 -28.32 0.49
C SER A 6 -5.57 -27.52 1.29
N ASP A 7 -4.27 -27.77 1.08
CA ASP A 7 -3.20 -26.97 1.73
C ASP A 7 -3.32 -25.48 1.41
N PHE A 8 -3.58 -25.17 0.13
CA PHE A 8 -3.93 -23.82 -0.34
C PHE A 8 -5.14 -23.24 0.44
N GLY A 9 -6.22 -24.00 0.53
CA GLY A 9 -7.42 -23.56 1.24
C GLY A 9 -7.16 -23.30 2.72
N ARG A 10 -6.40 -24.19 3.39
CA ARG A 10 -6.03 -24.01 4.80
C ARG A 10 -5.18 -22.77 5.03
N LYS A 11 -4.22 -22.52 4.14
CA LYS A 11 -3.35 -21.33 4.22
C LYS A 11 -4.14 -20.04 4.08
N LEU A 12 -4.95 -19.90 3.04
CA LEU A 12 -5.66 -18.64 2.73
C LEU A 12 -6.93 -18.42 3.61
N THR A 13 -7.37 -19.42 4.34
CA THR A 13 -8.48 -19.29 5.31
C THR A 13 -8.02 -19.29 6.76
N GLY A 14 -6.71 -19.30 6.99
CA GLY A 14 -6.10 -19.20 8.31
C GLY A 14 -6.21 -17.79 8.90
N HIS A 15 -5.72 -17.63 10.11
CA HIS A 15 -5.64 -16.31 10.75
C HIS A 15 -4.66 -15.42 10.00
N SER A 16 -5.06 -14.17 9.71
CA SER A 16 -4.20 -13.16 9.11
C SER A 16 -4.47 -11.79 9.71
N GLY A 17 -3.42 -10.93 9.75
CA GLY A 17 -3.55 -9.57 10.27
C GLY A 17 -4.51 -8.72 9.46
N ILE A 18 -4.52 -8.88 8.12
CA ILE A 18 -5.45 -8.15 7.25
C ILE A 18 -6.90 -8.61 7.44
N LEU A 19 -7.15 -9.92 7.62
CA LEU A 19 -8.48 -10.45 7.88
C LEU A 19 -9.03 -9.91 9.20
N GLN A 20 -8.23 -9.96 10.27
CA GLN A 20 -8.63 -9.43 11.58
C GLN A 20 -8.97 -7.93 11.49
N LEU A 21 -8.15 -7.14 10.81
CA LEU A 21 -8.40 -5.72 10.60
C LEU A 21 -9.75 -5.48 9.87
N MET A 22 -9.99 -6.19 8.78
CA MET A 22 -11.22 -6.04 8.00
C MET A 22 -12.46 -6.47 8.79
N ASP A 23 -12.35 -7.54 9.55
CA ASP A 23 -13.42 -8.01 10.46
C ASP A 23 -13.74 -6.95 11.53
N ASP A 24 -12.71 -6.39 12.17
CA ASP A 24 -12.87 -5.41 13.24
C ASP A 24 -13.45 -4.08 12.74
N LEU A 25 -13.12 -3.69 11.51
CA LEU A 25 -13.70 -2.51 10.87
C LEU A 25 -15.15 -2.74 10.40
N GLY A 26 -15.51 -3.97 10.05
CA GLY A 26 -16.84 -4.35 9.53
C GLY A 26 -17.86 -4.71 10.60
N ARG A 27 -17.42 -5.09 11.80
CA ARG A 27 -18.33 -5.51 12.87
C ARG A 27 -18.91 -4.32 13.64
N PRO A 28 -20.19 -4.37 14.04
CA PRO A 28 -20.75 -3.36 14.94
C PRO A 28 -20.07 -3.46 16.32
N LEU A 29 -19.83 -2.30 16.93
CA LEU A 29 -19.36 -2.22 18.31
C LEU A 29 -20.50 -2.52 19.30
N PRO A 30 -20.20 -2.83 20.57
CA PRO A 30 -21.21 -2.96 21.62
C PRO A 30 -22.08 -1.70 21.72
N GLU A 31 -23.32 -1.87 22.13
CA GLU A 31 -24.25 -0.76 22.31
C GLU A 31 -23.70 0.28 23.31
N GLY A 32 -23.78 1.56 22.94
CA GLY A 32 -23.28 2.67 23.75
C GLY A 32 -21.78 3.00 23.61
N VAL A 33 -21.04 2.25 22.77
CA VAL A 33 -19.62 2.53 22.49
C VAL A 33 -19.48 3.37 21.22
N THR A 34 -18.87 4.55 21.32
CA THR A 34 -18.57 5.40 20.17
C THR A 34 -17.40 4.82 19.37
N PRO A 35 -17.54 4.61 18.05
CA PRO A 35 -16.47 4.09 17.21
C PRO A 35 -15.45 5.17 16.84
N TYR A 36 -14.16 4.88 17.05
CA TYR A 36 -13.02 5.65 16.55
C TYR A 36 -12.19 4.78 15.61
N ARG A 37 -12.31 4.98 14.28
CA ARG A 37 -11.74 4.07 13.25
C ARG A 37 -10.39 4.55 12.73
N LEU A 38 -9.36 4.55 13.57
CA LEU A 38 -8.01 4.93 13.19
C LEU A 38 -7.18 3.77 12.59
N GLY A 39 -7.77 2.58 12.44
CA GLY A 39 -7.11 1.40 11.83
C GLY A 39 -7.40 1.23 10.34
N GLY A 40 -8.44 1.87 9.80
CA GLY A 40 -8.89 1.68 8.43
C GLY A 40 -7.92 2.21 7.37
N GLY A 41 -8.14 1.80 6.12
CA GLY A 41 -7.39 2.29 4.95
C GLY A 41 -8.22 3.16 4.00
N ASN A 42 -9.43 3.57 4.40
CA ASN A 42 -10.26 4.42 3.55
C ASN A 42 -9.65 5.82 3.39
N PRO A 43 -9.68 6.38 2.17
CA PRO A 43 -9.31 7.77 1.95
C PRO A 43 -10.36 8.72 2.57
N ALA A 44 -9.96 9.94 2.86
CA ALA A 44 -10.87 11.02 3.17
C ALA A 44 -11.68 11.42 1.92
N ARG A 45 -12.80 12.07 2.16
CA ARG A 45 -13.55 12.75 1.10
C ARG A 45 -12.87 14.09 0.79
N VAL A 46 -12.41 14.25 -0.44
CA VAL A 46 -11.84 15.50 -0.96
C VAL A 46 -12.84 16.06 -1.98
N PRO A 47 -13.54 17.18 -1.67
CA PRO A 47 -14.65 17.66 -2.48
C PRO A 47 -14.30 17.89 -3.95
N GLU A 48 -13.10 18.38 -4.25
CA GLU A 48 -12.65 18.67 -5.61
C GLU A 48 -12.41 17.38 -6.42
N ALA A 49 -11.88 16.34 -5.79
CA ALA A 49 -11.73 15.02 -6.43
C ALA A 49 -13.11 14.37 -6.66
N GLU A 50 -14.03 14.48 -5.68
CA GLU A 50 -15.40 13.99 -5.84
C GLU A 50 -16.13 14.75 -6.96
N ALA A 51 -15.96 16.06 -7.06
CA ALA A 51 -16.57 16.89 -8.10
C ALA A 51 -16.04 16.54 -9.50
N MET A 52 -14.74 16.29 -9.64
CA MET A 52 -14.11 15.82 -10.88
C MET A 52 -14.75 14.51 -11.35
N PHE A 53 -14.81 13.49 -10.50
CA PHE A 53 -15.38 12.20 -10.87
C PHE A 53 -16.91 12.24 -11.08
N ARG A 54 -17.62 13.09 -10.34
CA ARG A 54 -19.06 13.33 -10.56
C ARG A 54 -19.34 13.88 -11.94
N ARG A 55 -18.59 14.89 -12.40
CA ARG A 55 -18.71 15.45 -13.76
C ARG A 55 -18.53 14.38 -14.83
N GLU A 56 -17.52 13.52 -14.66
CA GLU A 56 -17.28 12.44 -15.62
C GLU A 56 -18.39 11.40 -15.63
N MET A 57 -18.95 11.05 -14.48
CA MET A 57 -20.11 10.18 -14.42
C MET A 57 -21.34 10.83 -15.10
N GLU A 58 -21.59 12.11 -14.86
CA GLU A 58 -22.67 12.87 -15.50
C GLU A 58 -22.48 12.93 -17.03
N ARG A 59 -21.22 13.10 -17.51
CA ARG A 59 -20.89 13.05 -18.93
C ARG A 59 -21.21 11.67 -19.53
N ILE A 60 -20.80 10.59 -18.88
CA ILE A 60 -21.07 9.21 -19.34
C ILE A 60 -22.58 8.97 -19.41
N MET A 61 -23.35 9.44 -18.43
CA MET A 61 -24.80 9.29 -18.39
C MET A 61 -25.53 10.11 -19.46
N ALA A 62 -24.90 11.19 -19.94
CA ALA A 62 -25.47 12.06 -20.99
C ALA A 62 -25.12 11.59 -22.42
N GLU A 63 -24.15 10.71 -22.58
CA GLU A 63 -23.80 10.12 -23.89
C GLU A 63 -24.85 9.09 -24.32
N GLU A 64 -25.13 9.02 -25.62
CA GLU A 64 -26.01 7.99 -26.19
C GLU A 64 -25.43 6.59 -25.92
N ASP A 65 -26.18 5.73 -25.25
CA ASP A 65 -25.77 4.40 -24.79
C ASP A 65 -24.54 4.41 -23.85
N GLY A 66 -24.18 5.54 -23.25
CA GLY A 66 -22.97 5.63 -22.39
C GLY A 66 -23.08 4.76 -21.15
N PHE A 67 -24.21 4.81 -20.47
CA PHE A 67 -24.48 3.95 -19.30
C PHE A 67 -24.59 2.47 -19.69
N GLU A 68 -25.33 2.17 -20.75
CA GLU A 68 -25.54 0.81 -21.23
C GLU A 68 -24.23 0.15 -21.63
N LYS A 69 -23.35 0.86 -22.34
CA LYS A 69 -22.00 0.38 -22.69
C LYS A 69 -21.12 0.14 -21.47
N LEU A 70 -21.30 0.96 -20.42
CA LEU A 70 -20.53 0.82 -19.18
C LEU A 70 -20.89 -0.46 -18.41
N ILE A 71 -22.15 -0.88 -18.41
CA ILE A 71 -22.65 -1.97 -17.55
C ILE A 71 -22.86 -3.30 -18.26
N SER A 72 -22.95 -3.33 -19.61
CA SER A 72 -23.44 -4.50 -20.34
C SER A 72 -22.37 -5.37 -20.99
N LEU A 73 -21.11 -4.91 -21.05
CA LEU A 73 -20.04 -5.59 -21.76
C LEU A 73 -18.83 -5.82 -20.84
N TYR A 74 -18.21 -6.99 -21.00
CA TYR A 74 -16.88 -7.23 -20.43
C TYR A 74 -15.81 -6.55 -21.27
N ASP A 75 -14.90 -5.85 -20.60
CA ASP A 75 -13.66 -5.39 -21.24
C ASP A 75 -12.65 -6.55 -21.40
N PRO A 76 -11.61 -6.41 -22.24
CA PRO A 76 -10.52 -7.36 -22.30
C PRO A 76 -9.88 -7.60 -20.91
N PRO A 77 -9.29 -8.78 -20.65
CA PRO A 77 -8.62 -9.07 -19.38
C PRO A 77 -7.49 -8.10 -19.02
N GLN A 78 -6.86 -7.49 -20.02
CA GLN A 78 -5.84 -6.46 -19.85
C GLN A 78 -6.41 -5.17 -19.26
N GLY A 79 -7.67 -4.85 -19.55
CA GLY A 79 -8.40 -3.65 -19.17
C GLY A 79 -9.10 -2.97 -20.35
N ARG A 80 -9.80 -1.89 -20.07
CA ARG A 80 -10.53 -1.11 -21.05
C ARG A 80 -9.59 -0.38 -22.00
N ILE A 81 -9.68 -0.65 -23.31
CA ILE A 81 -8.73 -0.17 -24.32
C ILE A 81 -8.55 1.35 -24.25
N GLY A 82 -9.63 2.13 -24.26
CA GLY A 82 -9.53 3.60 -24.22
C GLY A 82 -8.91 4.15 -22.94
N PHE A 83 -9.02 3.44 -21.80
CA PHE A 83 -8.33 3.81 -20.57
C PHE A 83 -6.84 3.50 -20.65
N ILE A 84 -6.47 2.34 -21.18
CA ILE A 84 -5.07 1.93 -21.37
C ILE A 84 -4.36 2.89 -22.32
N ASP A 85 -4.99 3.26 -23.45
CA ASP A 85 -4.45 4.23 -24.41
C ASP A 85 -4.25 5.61 -23.77
N ALA A 86 -5.23 6.09 -23.01
CA ALA A 86 -5.13 7.36 -22.30
C ALA A 86 -3.99 7.36 -21.27
N MET A 87 -3.83 6.26 -20.53
CA MET A 87 -2.77 6.11 -19.54
C MET A 87 -1.38 6.03 -20.20
N ALA A 88 -1.22 5.23 -21.26
CA ALA A 88 0.04 5.13 -22.00
C ALA A 88 0.45 6.49 -22.60
N SER A 89 -0.49 7.18 -23.22
CA SER A 89 -0.26 8.53 -23.76
C SER A 89 0.13 9.53 -22.67
N PHE A 90 -0.58 9.52 -21.55
CA PHE A 90 -0.28 10.40 -20.41
C PHE A 90 1.13 10.17 -19.86
N LEU A 91 1.51 8.92 -19.58
CA LEU A 91 2.83 8.60 -19.04
C LEU A 91 3.97 8.92 -20.02
N SER A 92 3.79 8.61 -21.30
CA SER A 92 4.80 8.86 -22.32
C SER A 92 4.97 10.36 -22.60
N THR A 93 3.89 11.12 -22.68
CA THR A 93 3.96 12.57 -23.02
C THR A 93 4.38 13.42 -21.82
N THR A 94 3.96 13.06 -20.61
CA THR A 94 4.21 13.87 -19.39
C THR A 94 5.59 13.57 -18.79
N TYR A 95 6.00 12.29 -18.77
CA TYR A 95 7.25 11.88 -18.12
C TYR A 95 8.31 11.38 -19.10
N GLY A 96 8.02 11.30 -20.39
CA GLY A 96 8.95 10.80 -21.41
C GLY A 96 9.25 9.31 -21.28
N TRP A 97 8.40 8.55 -20.56
CA TRP A 97 8.59 7.11 -20.39
C TRP A 97 8.32 6.37 -21.70
N LYS A 98 9.13 5.36 -21.98
CA LYS A 98 8.93 4.48 -23.14
C LYS A 98 7.85 3.44 -22.85
N VAL A 99 6.60 3.91 -22.71
CA VAL A 99 5.43 3.12 -22.33
C VAL A 99 4.40 3.18 -23.45
N GLY A 100 3.99 2.02 -23.96
CA GLY A 100 2.85 1.83 -24.86
C GLY A 100 1.68 1.11 -24.13
N PRO A 101 0.55 0.91 -24.83
CA PRO A 101 -0.57 0.14 -24.30
C PRO A 101 -0.20 -1.27 -23.82
N GLU A 102 0.79 -1.90 -24.46
CA GLU A 102 1.32 -3.23 -24.13
C GLU A 102 2.02 -3.29 -22.76
N ASN A 103 2.41 -2.15 -22.21
CA ASN A 103 3.05 -2.04 -20.90
C ASN A 103 2.04 -1.95 -19.74
N ILE A 104 0.74 -1.83 -20.03
CA ILE A 104 -0.27 -1.52 -19.02
C ILE A 104 -1.21 -2.70 -18.83
N ALA A 105 -1.44 -3.08 -17.57
CA ALA A 105 -2.47 -4.05 -17.19
C ALA A 105 -3.33 -3.51 -16.04
N ILE A 106 -4.64 -3.75 -16.12
CA ILE A 106 -5.60 -3.32 -15.11
C ILE A 106 -6.05 -4.52 -14.28
N THR A 107 -6.12 -4.33 -12.98
CA THR A 107 -6.53 -5.35 -12.01
C THR A 107 -7.65 -4.86 -11.10
N ASN A 108 -8.29 -5.77 -10.37
CA ASN A 108 -9.33 -5.45 -9.38
C ASN A 108 -8.72 -4.82 -8.11
N GLY A 109 -8.03 -3.68 -8.28
CA GLY A 109 -7.22 -2.98 -7.30
C GLY A 109 -5.80 -3.56 -7.17
N SER A 110 -4.87 -2.77 -6.61
CA SER A 110 -3.47 -3.16 -6.41
C SER A 110 -3.33 -4.43 -5.55
N GLN A 111 -4.26 -4.69 -4.62
CA GLN A 111 -4.25 -5.91 -3.82
C GLN A 111 -4.26 -7.19 -4.68
N SER A 112 -5.09 -7.23 -5.72
CA SER A 112 -5.12 -8.36 -6.66
C SER A 112 -3.86 -8.41 -7.51
N ALA A 113 -3.32 -7.26 -7.91
CA ALA A 113 -2.07 -7.18 -8.66
C ALA A 113 -0.90 -7.80 -7.87
N PHE A 114 -0.74 -7.41 -6.60
CA PHE A 114 0.34 -7.96 -5.77
C PHE A 114 0.15 -9.45 -5.48
N PHE A 115 -1.09 -9.91 -5.28
CA PHE A 115 -1.36 -11.34 -5.18
C PHE A 115 -0.88 -12.10 -6.43
N TYR A 116 -1.12 -11.57 -7.62
CA TYR A 116 -0.65 -12.17 -8.87
C TYR A 116 0.86 -12.07 -9.00
N LEU A 117 1.44 -10.88 -8.81
CA LEU A 117 2.88 -10.63 -8.94
C LEU A 117 3.70 -11.51 -7.99
N PHE A 118 3.31 -11.58 -6.72
CA PHE A 118 4.06 -12.39 -5.76
C PHE A 118 4.07 -13.86 -6.16
N ASN A 119 2.95 -14.41 -6.63
CA ASN A 119 2.87 -15.81 -7.04
C ASN A 119 3.41 -16.09 -8.46
N LEU A 120 3.63 -15.05 -9.27
CA LEU A 120 4.37 -15.17 -10.53
C LEU A 120 5.89 -15.20 -10.31
N PHE A 121 6.39 -14.56 -9.25
CA PHE A 121 7.82 -14.36 -9.01
C PHE A 121 8.37 -15.06 -7.76
N SER A 122 7.53 -15.73 -6.96
CA SER A 122 7.95 -16.55 -5.82
C SER A 122 7.30 -17.93 -5.83
N GLY A 123 7.81 -18.82 -4.98
CA GLY A 123 7.39 -20.22 -4.91
C GLY A 123 8.32 -21.16 -5.68
N THR A 124 7.80 -22.27 -6.15
CA THR A 124 8.57 -23.35 -6.78
C THR A 124 8.70 -23.11 -8.29
N PHE A 125 9.95 -23.12 -8.78
CA PHE A 125 10.30 -23.01 -10.19
C PHE A 125 10.96 -24.31 -10.66
N THR A 126 10.40 -24.94 -11.69
CA THR A 126 10.96 -26.14 -12.32
C THR A 126 11.57 -25.76 -13.68
N ALA A 127 12.87 -25.93 -13.83
CA ALA A 127 13.56 -25.69 -15.08
C ALA A 127 13.32 -26.81 -16.10
N SER A 128 13.66 -26.59 -17.38
CA SER A 128 13.48 -27.57 -18.47
C SER A 128 14.27 -28.85 -18.28
N ASP A 129 15.36 -28.82 -17.50
CA ASP A 129 16.16 -29.99 -17.12
C ASP A 129 15.61 -30.78 -15.92
N GLY A 130 14.45 -30.34 -15.37
CA GLY A 130 13.81 -30.92 -14.20
C GLY A 130 14.38 -30.44 -12.87
N SER A 131 15.38 -29.56 -12.84
CA SER A 131 15.87 -28.98 -11.60
C SER A 131 14.82 -28.06 -10.97
N VAL A 132 14.72 -28.10 -9.63
CA VAL A 132 13.73 -27.34 -8.86
C VAL A 132 14.46 -26.29 -8.02
N ARG A 133 14.00 -25.05 -8.10
CA ARG A 133 14.43 -23.94 -7.27
C ARG A 133 13.25 -23.28 -6.60
N ARG A 134 13.44 -22.77 -5.40
CA ARG A 134 12.46 -21.90 -4.73
C ARG A 134 12.93 -20.46 -4.81
N LYS A 135 11.96 -19.55 -5.02
CA LYS A 135 12.23 -18.11 -5.03
C LYS A 135 11.32 -17.39 -4.05
N LYS A 136 11.83 -16.28 -3.54
CA LYS A 136 11.16 -15.42 -2.56
C LYS A 136 11.01 -13.99 -3.08
N ILE A 137 10.05 -13.26 -2.53
CA ILE A 137 9.97 -11.81 -2.67
C ILE A 137 10.81 -11.19 -1.55
N LEU A 138 11.75 -10.34 -1.93
CA LEU A 138 12.61 -9.61 -1.01
C LEU A 138 12.04 -8.20 -0.76
N PHE A 139 11.82 -7.88 0.50
CA PHE A 139 11.44 -6.53 0.94
C PHE A 139 12.71 -5.82 1.44
N PRO A 140 13.22 -4.82 0.70
CA PRO A 140 14.46 -4.10 1.05
C PRO A 140 14.39 -3.32 2.37
N LEU A 141 13.19 -3.18 2.91
CA LEU A 141 12.94 -2.45 4.15
C LEU A 141 11.63 -2.95 4.78
N VAL A 142 11.62 -3.17 6.09
CA VAL A 142 10.41 -3.35 6.91
C VAL A 142 10.44 -2.36 8.06
N PRO A 143 9.26 -1.90 8.56
CA PRO A 143 7.90 -2.45 8.34
C PRO A 143 7.31 -2.11 6.96
N GLU A 144 6.50 -3.04 6.44
CA GLU A 144 5.83 -2.96 5.14
C GLU A 144 4.35 -3.39 5.25
N TYR A 145 3.59 -3.19 4.17
CA TYR A 145 2.14 -3.34 4.17
C TYR A 145 1.66 -4.74 4.61
N VAL A 146 0.85 -4.77 5.67
CA VAL A 146 0.29 -6.01 6.25
C VAL A 146 -0.43 -6.90 5.23
N GLY A 147 -1.03 -6.30 4.20
CA GLY A 147 -1.73 -7.03 3.14
C GLY A 147 -0.83 -7.87 2.24
N TYR A 148 0.49 -7.76 2.33
CA TYR A 148 1.42 -8.60 1.58
C TYR A 148 1.72 -9.93 2.29
N ALA A 149 1.77 -9.93 3.62
CA ALA A 149 2.28 -11.02 4.45
C ALA A 149 1.72 -12.41 4.09
N ASP A 150 0.43 -12.46 3.73
CA ASP A 150 -0.30 -13.72 3.51
C ASP A 150 -0.59 -14.03 2.02
N GLN A 151 -0.05 -13.24 1.07
CA GLN A 151 -0.39 -13.37 -0.34
C GLN A 151 0.32 -14.51 -1.08
N GLY A 152 1.42 -15.05 -0.58
CA GLY A 152 2.08 -16.19 -1.19
C GLY A 152 1.22 -17.46 -1.14
N LEU A 153 1.06 -18.19 -2.22
CA LEU A 153 0.34 -19.48 -2.25
C LEU A 153 1.13 -20.57 -1.51
N GLU A 154 2.44 -20.57 -1.66
CA GLU A 154 3.33 -21.43 -0.90
C GLU A 154 3.77 -20.76 0.41
N SER A 155 4.25 -21.53 1.38
CA SER A 155 4.85 -21.02 2.61
C SER A 155 6.28 -20.52 2.35
N ASP A 156 6.80 -19.65 3.21
CA ASP A 156 8.18 -19.14 3.16
C ASP A 156 8.57 -18.52 1.81
N THR A 157 7.66 -17.69 1.28
CA THR A 157 7.85 -16.97 0.00
C THR A 157 8.28 -15.52 0.17
N MET A 158 8.54 -15.07 1.38
CA MET A 158 8.90 -13.68 1.69
C MET A 158 10.13 -13.63 2.58
N VAL A 159 11.00 -12.66 2.31
CA VAL A 159 12.16 -12.33 3.13
C VAL A 159 12.30 -10.82 3.19
N SER A 160 12.71 -10.30 4.35
CA SER A 160 12.75 -8.86 4.58
C SER A 160 14.08 -8.45 5.22
N ILE A 161 14.59 -7.28 4.82
CA ILE A 161 15.76 -6.65 5.43
C ILE A 161 15.25 -5.65 6.50
N PRO A 162 15.72 -5.74 7.74
CA PRO A 162 15.43 -4.73 8.76
C PRO A 162 15.92 -3.35 8.34
N ALA A 163 15.11 -2.31 8.56
CA ALA A 163 15.48 -0.95 8.24
C ALA A 163 16.58 -0.43 9.17
N ARG A 164 17.42 0.50 8.70
CA ARG A 164 18.16 1.38 9.61
C ARG A 164 17.21 2.43 10.16
N CYS A 165 17.34 2.77 11.43
CA CYS A 165 16.50 3.76 12.11
C CYS A 165 17.36 4.94 12.56
N GLN A 166 16.91 6.16 12.26
CA GLN A 166 17.51 7.40 12.73
C GLN A 166 16.50 8.18 13.57
N TYR A 167 16.91 8.58 14.76
CA TYR A 167 16.12 9.43 15.66
C TYR A 167 16.55 10.89 15.58
N TYR A 168 15.61 11.81 15.82
CA TYR A 168 15.81 13.26 15.77
C TYR A 168 15.36 13.90 17.09
N ASP A 169 15.85 15.11 17.40
CA ASP A 169 15.62 15.80 18.67
C ASP A 169 14.16 16.26 18.88
N ASP A 170 13.33 16.20 17.83
CA ASP A 170 11.92 16.58 17.84
C ASP A 170 10.95 15.44 18.16
N HIS A 171 11.40 14.36 18.79
CA HIS A 171 10.65 13.14 19.02
C HIS A 171 10.16 12.47 17.72
N SER A 172 10.85 12.70 16.61
CA SER A 172 10.62 12.00 15.36
C SER A 172 11.73 10.99 15.05
N PHE A 173 11.43 10.02 14.21
CA PHE A 173 12.40 9.09 13.64
C PHE A 173 12.08 8.78 12.19
N LYS A 174 13.05 8.20 11.46
CA LYS A 174 12.86 7.76 10.07
C LYS A 174 13.56 6.44 9.84
N TYR A 175 12.94 5.60 9.01
CA TYR A 175 13.54 4.38 8.46
C TYR A 175 14.23 4.67 7.14
N PHE A 176 15.37 4.00 6.95
CA PHE A 176 16.16 4.00 5.72
C PHE A 176 16.48 2.57 5.31
N ILE A 177 16.64 2.35 4.02
CA ILE A 177 17.13 1.07 3.52
C ILE A 177 18.58 0.86 4.02
N ASP A 178 18.85 -0.32 4.57
CA ASP A 178 20.22 -0.75 4.81
C ASP A 178 20.76 -1.41 3.54
N PHE A 179 21.35 -0.57 2.69
CA PHE A 179 21.90 -1.06 1.42
C PHE A 179 23.09 -2.01 1.57
N GLU A 180 23.82 -1.95 2.66
CA GLU A 180 24.93 -2.89 2.92
C GLU A 180 24.38 -4.29 3.19
N LEU A 181 23.37 -4.40 4.05
CA LEU A 181 22.68 -5.66 4.30
C LEU A 181 21.94 -6.16 3.05
N LEU A 182 21.27 -5.26 2.32
CA LEU A 182 20.54 -5.61 1.10
C LEU A 182 21.46 -6.18 0.02
N GLU A 183 22.59 -5.51 -0.27
CA GLU A 183 23.55 -5.95 -1.28
C GLU A 183 24.23 -7.26 -0.85
N SER A 184 24.60 -7.38 0.43
CA SER A 184 25.12 -8.64 0.98
C SER A 184 24.12 -9.79 0.86
N HIS A 185 22.84 -9.54 1.10
CA HIS A 185 21.80 -10.56 0.92
C HIS A 185 21.71 -11.01 -0.54
N LEU A 186 21.64 -10.06 -1.48
CA LEU A 186 21.56 -10.36 -2.91
C LEU A 186 22.81 -11.07 -3.47
N GLU A 187 23.99 -10.82 -2.88
CA GLU A 187 25.24 -11.50 -3.27
C GLU A 187 25.31 -12.95 -2.77
N ASN A 188 24.70 -13.25 -1.63
CA ASN A 188 24.81 -14.56 -0.99
C ASN A 188 23.57 -15.47 -1.22
N HIS A 189 22.50 -14.96 -1.83
CA HIS A 189 21.24 -15.69 -2.03
C HIS A 189 20.79 -15.56 -3.49
N ASP A 190 20.66 -16.69 -4.18
CA ASP A 190 20.15 -16.79 -5.56
C ASP A 190 18.65 -17.12 -5.64
N ASP A 191 17.98 -17.13 -4.49
CA ASP A 191 16.57 -17.46 -4.34
C ASP A 191 15.63 -16.23 -4.37
N VAL A 192 16.14 -15.04 -4.70
CA VAL A 192 15.31 -13.84 -4.86
C VAL A 192 14.64 -13.85 -6.24
N GLY A 193 13.31 -13.76 -6.26
CA GLY A 193 12.53 -13.68 -7.50
C GLY A 193 12.15 -12.26 -7.90
N ALA A 194 11.94 -11.37 -6.93
CA ALA A 194 11.65 -9.96 -7.12
C ALA A 194 11.95 -9.18 -5.83
N MET A 195 12.17 -7.86 -5.94
CA MET A 195 12.12 -6.94 -4.80
C MET A 195 10.79 -6.20 -4.75
N CYS A 196 10.31 -5.82 -3.55
CA CYS A 196 9.08 -5.07 -3.40
C CYS A 196 9.21 -3.97 -2.34
N VAL A 197 8.78 -2.75 -2.67
CA VAL A 197 8.68 -1.60 -1.76
C VAL A 197 7.39 -0.83 -2.00
N SER A 198 6.85 -0.18 -0.98
CA SER A 198 5.80 0.83 -1.12
C SER A 198 6.35 2.25 -1.00
N ARG A 199 5.86 3.19 -1.83
CA ARG A 199 6.32 4.58 -1.90
C ARG A 199 5.15 5.54 -2.16
N PRO A 200 4.63 6.21 -1.13
CA PRO A 200 4.88 6.15 0.32
C PRO A 200 4.55 4.80 0.95
N THR A 201 5.28 4.48 2.01
CA THR A 201 5.11 3.21 2.72
C THR A 201 3.87 3.20 3.61
N ASN A 202 3.09 2.15 3.53
CA ASN A 202 2.14 1.74 4.54
C ASN A 202 2.83 0.66 5.40
N PRO A 203 3.10 0.88 6.70
CA PRO A 203 2.32 1.68 7.65
C PRO A 203 2.89 3.08 7.99
N THR A 204 4.11 3.38 7.61
CA THR A 204 4.94 4.41 8.26
C THR A 204 4.75 5.81 7.71
N GLY A 205 4.22 5.95 6.49
CA GLY A 205 4.25 7.21 5.75
C GLY A 205 5.65 7.60 5.26
N ASN A 206 6.63 6.67 5.32
CA ASN A 206 7.96 6.89 4.80
C ASN A 206 7.94 7.05 3.28
N VAL A 207 8.70 8.00 2.75
CA VAL A 207 8.92 8.15 1.31
C VAL A 207 10.38 7.86 1.01
N LEU A 208 10.61 6.82 0.20
CA LEU A 208 11.94 6.55 -0.35
C LEU A 208 12.32 7.68 -1.29
N THR A 209 13.53 8.21 -1.14
CA THR A 209 14.07 9.28 -1.98
C THR A 209 14.29 8.81 -3.42
N ASP A 210 14.45 9.74 -4.35
CA ASP A 210 14.77 9.42 -5.73
C ASP A 210 16.08 8.62 -5.83
N SER A 211 17.07 8.97 -5.01
CA SER A 211 18.34 8.24 -4.97
C SER A 211 18.19 6.79 -4.47
N GLU A 212 17.34 6.55 -3.48
CA GLU A 212 17.05 5.19 -3.00
C GLU A 212 16.33 4.34 -4.06
N ILE A 213 15.32 4.89 -4.73
CA ILE A 213 14.60 4.21 -5.81
C ILE A 213 15.52 3.88 -6.98
N HIS A 214 16.34 4.84 -7.43
CA HIS A 214 17.31 4.61 -8.51
C HIS A 214 18.32 3.52 -8.14
N ARG A 215 18.81 3.49 -6.89
CA ARG A 215 19.72 2.44 -6.43
C ARG A 215 19.04 1.07 -6.38
N LEU A 216 17.79 1.00 -5.94
CA LEU A 216 17.01 -0.25 -5.97
C LEU A 216 16.79 -0.74 -7.42
N ALA A 217 16.43 0.15 -8.35
CA ALA A 217 16.25 -0.20 -9.76
C ALA A 217 17.57 -0.69 -10.39
N ALA A 218 18.69 -0.05 -10.06
CA ALA A 218 20.01 -0.51 -10.51
C ALA A 218 20.37 -1.91 -9.95
N LEU A 219 20.04 -2.19 -8.70
CA LEU A 219 20.23 -3.53 -8.10
C LEU A 219 19.29 -4.55 -8.78
N ALA A 220 18.04 -4.22 -9.00
CA ALA A 220 17.09 -5.08 -9.71
C ALA A 220 17.62 -5.46 -11.10
N SER A 221 18.10 -4.47 -11.86
CA SER A 221 18.72 -4.69 -13.16
C SER A 221 19.99 -5.54 -13.08
N LYS A 222 20.89 -5.28 -12.10
CA LYS A 222 22.13 -6.03 -11.88
C LYS A 222 21.87 -7.52 -11.64
N TYR A 223 20.84 -7.84 -10.86
CA TYR A 223 20.49 -9.23 -10.51
C TYR A 223 19.45 -9.87 -11.43
N GLY A 224 18.96 -9.14 -12.44
CA GLY A 224 17.98 -9.64 -13.40
C GLY A 224 16.61 -9.99 -12.79
N ILE A 225 16.21 -9.28 -11.75
CA ILE A 225 14.93 -9.44 -11.05
C ILE A 225 14.12 -8.14 -11.14
N PRO A 226 12.78 -8.18 -11.17
CA PRO A 226 11.98 -6.96 -11.18
C PRO A 226 11.93 -6.29 -9.79
N LEU A 227 11.83 -4.95 -9.79
CA LEU A 227 11.50 -4.13 -8.63
C LEU A 227 10.01 -3.79 -8.68
N PHE A 228 9.23 -4.28 -7.75
CA PHE A 228 7.83 -3.87 -7.57
C PHE A 228 7.79 -2.61 -6.70
N VAL A 229 7.14 -1.56 -7.21
CA VAL A 229 6.91 -0.31 -6.49
C VAL A 229 5.41 -0.12 -6.31
N ASP A 230 4.93 -0.29 -5.08
CA ASP A 230 3.55 0.06 -4.74
C ASP A 230 3.42 1.56 -4.53
N ASN A 231 2.81 2.20 -5.49
CA ASN A 231 2.62 3.64 -5.54
C ASN A 231 1.15 4.04 -5.28
N ALA A 232 0.45 3.28 -4.44
CA ALA A 232 -0.97 3.54 -4.17
C ALA A 232 -1.25 4.93 -3.57
N TYR A 233 -0.27 5.53 -2.90
CA TYR A 233 -0.35 6.86 -2.29
C TYR A 233 0.51 7.92 -3.00
N GLY A 234 1.36 7.51 -3.92
CA GLY A 234 2.42 8.34 -4.47
C GLY A 234 2.06 9.10 -5.75
N LEU A 235 3.09 9.42 -6.50
CA LEU A 235 3.06 10.22 -7.71
C LEU A 235 2.83 9.36 -8.95
N PRO A 236 2.13 9.86 -9.98
CA PRO A 236 1.64 11.23 -10.17
C PRO A 236 0.29 11.53 -9.51
N PHE A 237 -0.43 10.52 -9.11
CA PHE A 237 -1.65 10.59 -8.33
C PHE A 237 -1.77 9.35 -7.42
N PRO A 238 -2.34 9.48 -6.22
CA PRO A 238 -3.05 10.62 -5.62
C PRO A 238 -2.14 11.74 -5.10
N ASP A 239 -0.80 11.64 -5.21
CA ASP A 239 0.19 12.64 -4.80
C ASP A 239 0.11 12.97 -3.28
N ILE A 240 -0.08 11.93 -2.45
CA ILE A 240 -0.04 12.11 -0.99
C ILE A 240 1.42 11.95 -0.54
N VAL A 241 2.26 12.90 -0.98
CA VAL A 241 3.70 12.98 -0.73
C VAL A 241 4.02 14.40 -0.25
N PHE A 242 4.77 14.55 0.83
CA PHE A 242 5.01 15.83 1.51
C PHE A 242 6.47 16.25 1.51
N ILE A 243 7.32 15.57 0.75
CA ILE A 243 8.74 15.90 0.55
C ILE A 243 9.00 16.23 -0.91
N ASP A 244 10.04 17.03 -1.17
CA ASP A 244 10.41 17.45 -2.53
C ASP A 244 11.28 16.42 -3.26
N ASP A 245 12.02 15.56 -2.54
CA ASP A 245 12.91 14.52 -3.11
C ASP A 245 12.12 13.24 -3.44
N ALA A 246 11.07 13.39 -4.24
CA ALA A 246 10.29 12.28 -4.77
C ALA A 246 9.65 12.67 -6.10
N ALA A 247 10.09 12.05 -7.18
CA ALA A 247 9.53 12.19 -8.53
C ALA A 247 8.89 10.87 -8.99
N PRO A 248 7.93 10.91 -9.94
CA PRO A 248 7.46 9.71 -10.62
C PRO A 248 8.63 9.01 -11.31
N TYR A 249 8.81 7.72 -11.07
CA TYR A 249 9.90 6.95 -11.66
C TYR A 249 9.41 5.63 -12.24
N TRP A 250 9.85 5.32 -13.43
CA TRP A 250 9.67 4.03 -14.08
C TRP A 250 10.78 3.78 -15.10
N ASP A 251 11.29 2.57 -15.14
CA ASP A 251 12.09 2.00 -16.21
C ASP A 251 11.72 0.52 -16.41
N GLU A 252 12.36 -0.16 -17.34
CA GLU A 252 12.04 -1.55 -17.65
C GLU A 252 12.33 -2.55 -16.52
N SER A 253 13.10 -2.20 -15.50
CA SER A 253 13.33 -3.04 -14.32
C SER A 253 12.22 -2.92 -13.27
N VAL A 254 11.34 -1.91 -13.41
CA VAL A 254 10.29 -1.57 -12.46
C VAL A 254 8.93 -2.08 -12.90
N VAL A 255 8.21 -2.69 -11.97
CA VAL A 255 6.77 -2.93 -12.05
C VAL A 255 6.09 -1.92 -11.12
N LEU A 256 5.55 -0.85 -11.71
CA LEU A 256 4.90 0.23 -10.96
C LEU A 256 3.41 -0.07 -10.80
N SER A 257 2.92 -0.11 -9.56
CA SER A 257 1.51 -0.25 -9.24
C SER A 257 0.92 1.09 -8.81
N MET A 258 -0.05 1.60 -9.55
CA MET A 258 -0.85 2.77 -9.19
C MET A 258 -2.29 2.37 -8.89
N SER A 259 -3.05 3.23 -8.21
CA SER A 259 -4.44 2.92 -7.83
C SER A 259 -5.32 4.16 -7.85
N LEU A 260 -6.58 3.99 -8.29
CA LEU A 260 -7.60 5.03 -8.16
C LEU A 260 -8.24 5.07 -6.74
N SER A 261 -7.89 4.12 -5.86
CA SER A 261 -8.51 4.02 -4.54
C SER A 261 -8.27 5.26 -3.68
N LYS A 262 -7.02 5.79 -3.66
CA LYS A 262 -6.65 6.85 -2.71
C LYS A 262 -6.89 8.27 -3.22
N ILE A 263 -7.21 8.41 -4.51
CA ILE A 263 -7.70 9.68 -5.06
C ILE A 263 -9.23 9.85 -4.94
N GLY A 264 -9.94 8.83 -4.44
CA GLY A 264 -11.37 8.95 -4.17
C GLY A 264 -12.29 7.88 -4.79
N LEU A 265 -11.74 6.86 -5.47
CA LEU A 265 -12.52 5.78 -6.10
C LEU A 265 -12.23 4.38 -5.51
N PRO A 266 -12.22 4.20 -4.17
CA PRO A 266 -11.85 2.92 -3.57
C PRO A 266 -12.80 1.77 -3.91
N SER A 267 -14.08 2.04 -4.07
CA SER A 267 -15.13 1.05 -4.34
C SER A 267 -15.09 0.49 -5.77
N PHE A 268 -14.53 1.22 -6.72
CA PHE A 268 -14.40 0.78 -8.11
C PHE A 268 -13.28 -0.24 -8.34
N ARG A 269 -12.43 -0.48 -7.35
CA ARG A 269 -11.40 -1.52 -7.37
C ARG A 269 -10.54 -1.48 -8.63
N THR A 270 -9.92 -0.33 -8.95
CA THR A 270 -9.06 -0.16 -10.14
C THR A 270 -7.60 -0.01 -9.72
N GLY A 271 -6.79 -1.03 -10.00
CA GLY A 271 -5.33 -1.02 -9.94
C GLY A 271 -4.76 -0.92 -11.34
N ILE A 272 -3.70 -0.13 -11.50
CA ILE A 272 -3.03 0.14 -12.78
C ILE A 272 -1.59 -0.32 -12.64
N ILE A 273 -1.18 -1.28 -13.46
CA ILE A 273 0.19 -1.77 -13.45
C ILE A 273 0.89 -1.31 -14.72
N VAL A 274 2.06 -0.72 -14.55
CA VAL A 274 2.98 -0.36 -15.64
C VAL A 274 4.22 -1.23 -15.51
N ALA A 275 4.49 -2.03 -16.53
CA ALA A 275 5.57 -3.03 -16.50
C ALA A 275 6.08 -3.32 -17.90
N LYS A 276 7.12 -4.15 -18.02
CA LYS A 276 7.49 -4.76 -19.31
C LYS A 276 6.31 -5.49 -19.93
N PRO A 277 6.20 -5.52 -21.29
CA PRO A 277 5.07 -6.15 -21.98
C PRO A 277 4.82 -7.60 -21.56
N GLU A 278 5.86 -8.39 -21.34
CA GLU A 278 5.73 -9.78 -20.90
C GLU A 278 5.11 -9.92 -19.51
N ILE A 279 5.40 -8.98 -18.58
CA ILE A 279 4.81 -8.98 -17.24
C ILE A 279 3.36 -8.49 -17.30
N ALA A 280 3.08 -7.44 -18.06
CA ALA A 280 1.72 -6.94 -18.26
C ALA A 280 0.82 -8.00 -18.91
N ALA A 281 1.33 -8.74 -19.90
CA ALA A 281 0.63 -9.86 -20.53
C ALA A 281 0.40 -11.02 -19.54
N ALA A 282 1.39 -11.37 -18.72
CA ALA A 282 1.24 -12.41 -17.69
C ALA A 282 0.15 -12.03 -16.67
N LEU A 283 0.14 -10.78 -16.20
CA LEU A 283 -0.92 -10.28 -15.31
C LEU A 283 -2.31 -10.33 -15.96
N SER A 284 -2.42 -9.93 -17.22
CA SER A 284 -3.66 -10.03 -18.00
C SER A 284 -4.15 -11.47 -18.08
N ASN A 285 -3.25 -12.44 -18.33
CA ASN A 285 -3.60 -13.86 -18.40
C ASN A 285 -4.08 -14.40 -17.04
N VAL A 286 -3.39 -14.08 -15.94
CA VAL A 286 -3.83 -14.47 -14.60
C VAL A 286 -5.17 -13.83 -14.25
N ASN A 287 -5.36 -12.55 -14.61
CA ASN A 287 -6.61 -11.84 -14.40
C ASN A 287 -7.79 -12.47 -15.16
N ALA A 288 -7.54 -12.93 -16.39
CA ALA A 288 -8.54 -13.66 -17.18
C ALA A 288 -9.02 -14.93 -16.46
N ILE A 289 -8.09 -15.68 -15.85
CA ILE A 289 -8.41 -16.92 -15.13
C ILE A 289 -9.10 -16.64 -13.79
N ALA A 290 -8.61 -15.65 -13.06
CA ALA A 290 -9.06 -15.39 -11.70
C ALA A 290 -10.34 -14.55 -11.61
N ALA A 291 -10.56 -13.63 -12.55
CA ALA A 291 -11.61 -12.63 -12.47
C ALA A 291 -12.33 -12.36 -13.80
N LEU A 292 -11.96 -13.04 -14.88
CA LEU A 292 -12.42 -12.84 -16.26
C LEU A 292 -11.99 -11.48 -16.83
N ALA A 293 -12.37 -10.38 -16.18
CA ALA A 293 -12.00 -9.01 -16.52
C ALA A 293 -12.02 -8.15 -15.25
N SER A 294 -11.38 -6.99 -15.30
CA SER A 294 -11.48 -5.97 -14.25
C SER A 294 -12.70 -5.08 -14.46
N GLY A 295 -13.24 -4.51 -13.36
CA GLY A 295 -14.39 -3.63 -13.44
C GLY A 295 -14.18 -2.40 -14.32
N SER A 296 -15.12 -2.09 -15.20
CA SER A 296 -15.06 -1.01 -16.20
C SER A 296 -15.28 0.38 -15.60
N GLY A 297 -16.08 0.49 -14.51
CA GLY A 297 -16.56 1.77 -13.99
C GLY A 297 -15.47 2.75 -13.61
N GLY A 298 -14.50 2.32 -12.82
CA GLY A 298 -13.37 3.18 -12.40
C GLY A 298 -12.49 3.60 -13.58
N GLN A 299 -12.28 2.70 -14.53
CA GLN A 299 -11.51 2.97 -15.74
C GLN A 299 -12.19 4.05 -16.60
N GLU A 300 -13.48 3.92 -16.86
CA GLU A 300 -14.21 4.88 -17.70
C GLU A 300 -14.33 6.25 -17.03
N ILE A 301 -14.66 6.30 -15.72
CA ILE A 301 -14.75 7.56 -14.97
C ILE A 301 -13.42 8.32 -14.95
N ALA A 302 -12.30 7.60 -14.81
CA ALA A 302 -11.00 8.24 -14.73
C ALA A 302 -10.36 8.53 -16.09
N ARG A 303 -10.83 7.91 -17.18
CA ARG A 303 -10.22 7.97 -18.53
C ARG A 303 -9.95 9.41 -19.00
N ASN A 304 -10.97 10.24 -18.98
CA ASN A 304 -10.83 11.61 -19.46
C ASN A 304 -10.01 12.50 -18.52
N CYS A 305 -10.13 12.30 -17.19
CA CYS A 305 -9.31 13.00 -16.20
C CYS A 305 -7.81 12.71 -16.37
N ILE A 306 -7.46 11.49 -16.77
CA ILE A 306 -6.08 11.09 -17.09
C ILE A 306 -5.65 11.68 -18.42
N ALA A 307 -6.44 11.53 -19.49
CA ALA A 307 -6.14 12.01 -20.82
C ALA A 307 -5.88 13.54 -20.86
N THR A 308 -6.58 14.31 -20.04
CA THR A 308 -6.43 15.78 -19.93
C THR A 308 -5.38 16.20 -18.91
N GLY A 309 -4.89 15.26 -18.07
CA GLY A 309 -4.01 15.56 -16.93
C GLY A 309 -4.72 16.21 -15.74
N GLU A 310 -6.05 16.37 -15.77
CA GLU A 310 -6.82 16.99 -14.69
C GLU A 310 -6.65 16.23 -13.36
N ILE A 311 -6.55 14.90 -13.41
CA ILE A 311 -6.35 14.06 -12.22
C ILE A 311 -5.08 14.47 -11.43
N VAL A 312 -4.00 14.86 -12.15
CA VAL A 312 -2.73 15.31 -11.52
C VAL A 312 -2.89 16.70 -10.94
N GLN A 313 -3.61 17.59 -11.64
CA GLN A 313 -3.88 18.94 -11.12
C GLN A 313 -4.72 18.89 -9.83
N VAL A 314 -5.73 18.04 -9.79
CA VAL A 314 -6.56 17.82 -8.60
C VAL A 314 -5.74 17.19 -7.48
N ALA A 315 -4.91 16.18 -7.79
CA ALA A 315 -4.01 15.55 -6.83
C ALA A 315 -3.09 16.58 -6.17
N LYS A 316 -2.34 17.34 -6.96
CA LYS A 316 -1.36 18.31 -6.48
C LYS A 316 -1.96 19.51 -5.75
N ASN A 317 -3.06 20.06 -6.28
CA ASN A 317 -3.59 21.33 -5.77
C ASN A 317 -4.58 21.16 -4.61
N TYR A 318 -5.19 19.98 -4.45
CA TYR A 318 -6.23 19.75 -3.45
C TYR A 318 -5.95 18.53 -2.57
N VAL A 319 -5.60 17.38 -3.14
CA VAL A 319 -5.43 16.14 -2.36
C VAL A 319 -4.18 16.22 -1.48
N GLN A 320 -3.02 16.56 -2.05
CA GLN A 320 -1.77 16.68 -1.32
C GLN A 320 -1.87 17.68 -0.15
N PRO A 321 -2.24 18.97 -0.33
CA PRO A 321 -2.30 19.92 0.77
C PRO A 321 -3.37 19.57 1.82
N PHE A 322 -4.46 18.94 1.40
CA PHE A 322 -5.48 18.45 2.32
C PHE A 322 -4.90 17.42 3.30
N TYR A 323 -4.21 16.40 2.80
CA TYR A 323 -3.63 15.36 3.65
C TYR A 323 -2.42 15.87 4.44
N GLN A 324 -1.59 16.73 3.86
CA GLN A 324 -0.46 17.34 4.57
C GLN A 324 -0.93 18.13 5.81
N LYS A 325 -1.98 18.94 5.66
CA LYS A 325 -2.58 19.67 6.79
C LYS A 325 -3.11 18.71 7.86
N LYS A 326 -3.83 17.66 7.48
CA LYS A 326 -4.36 16.67 8.44
C LYS A 326 -3.24 15.91 9.15
N SER A 327 -2.18 15.54 8.45
CA SER A 327 -1.00 14.90 9.04
C SER A 327 -0.35 15.78 10.09
N GLN A 328 -0.04 17.03 9.75
CA GLN A 328 0.56 17.99 10.68
C GLN A 328 -0.30 18.20 11.93
N GLN A 329 -1.61 18.29 11.76
CA GLN A 329 -2.54 18.44 12.87
C GLN A 329 -2.56 17.20 13.76
N ALA A 330 -2.59 16.00 13.20
CA ALA A 330 -2.59 14.75 13.95
C ALA A 330 -1.26 14.55 14.73
N VAL A 331 -0.12 14.91 14.12
CA VAL A 331 1.19 14.91 14.78
C VAL A 331 1.19 15.90 15.98
N ALA A 332 0.64 17.09 15.80
CA ALA A 332 0.54 18.07 16.89
C ALA A 332 -0.29 17.54 18.08
N TRP A 333 -1.41 16.87 17.81
CA TRP A 333 -2.21 16.23 18.87
C TRP A 333 -1.47 15.08 19.57
N ILE A 334 -0.68 14.29 18.84
CA ILE A 334 0.16 13.26 19.47
C ILE A 334 1.13 13.92 20.45
N HIS A 335 1.84 14.98 20.05
CA HIS A 335 2.75 15.69 20.95
C HIS A 335 2.02 16.29 22.17
N GLU A 336 0.83 16.83 21.99
CA GLU A 336 -0.01 17.35 23.09
C GLU A 336 -0.42 16.24 24.08
N PHE A 337 -1.00 15.14 23.56
CA PHE A 337 -1.64 14.14 24.41
C PHE A 337 -0.65 13.15 25.04
N PHE A 338 0.48 12.89 24.39
CA PHE A 338 1.51 11.96 24.88
C PHE A 338 2.61 12.65 25.68
N ALA A 339 2.50 13.94 25.92
CA ALA A 339 3.48 14.71 26.70
C ALA A 339 3.81 14.02 28.04
N GLY A 340 5.13 13.92 28.33
CA GLY A 340 5.67 13.24 29.52
C GLY A 340 5.80 11.72 29.40
N GLY A 341 5.51 11.12 28.23
CA GLY A 341 5.84 9.74 27.88
C GLY A 341 7.09 9.63 27.00
N ASP A 342 7.65 8.44 26.87
CA ASP A 342 8.73 8.16 25.92
C ASP A 342 8.13 7.60 24.61
N PHE A 343 7.66 8.51 23.77
CA PHE A 343 7.06 8.23 22.48
C PHE A 343 7.83 8.89 21.34
N TRP A 344 7.71 8.30 20.13
CA TRP A 344 8.33 8.79 18.93
C TRP A 344 7.37 8.61 17.75
N VAL A 345 7.33 9.58 16.83
CA VAL A 345 6.50 9.51 15.62
C VAL A 345 7.42 9.38 14.41
N HIS A 346 7.18 8.40 13.55
CA HIS A 346 7.88 8.36 12.26
C HIS A 346 7.57 9.64 11.47
N ARG A 347 8.57 10.24 10.84
CA ARG A 347 8.36 11.43 10.00
C ARG A 347 7.27 11.15 8.97
N SER A 348 6.18 11.91 9.05
CA SER A 348 5.07 11.76 8.13
C SER A 348 5.40 12.46 6.81
N GLU A 349 5.96 11.70 5.89
CA GLU A 349 6.41 12.19 4.58
C GLU A 349 5.41 11.90 3.47
N GLY A 350 4.39 11.08 3.75
CA GLY A 350 3.33 10.75 2.81
C GLY A 350 2.31 9.77 3.36
N ALA A 351 1.47 9.20 2.47
CA ALA A 351 0.35 8.32 2.76
C ALA A 351 -0.74 8.96 3.63
N ILE A 352 -1.53 8.15 4.33
CA ILE A 352 -2.64 8.59 5.18
C ILE A 352 -2.50 8.06 6.61
N PHE A 353 -1.30 7.67 6.99
CA PHE A 353 -1.00 7.01 8.26
C PHE A 353 0.09 7.74 9.03
N LEU A 354 0.01 7.66 10.36
CA LEU A 354 1.11 7.91 11.27
C LEU A 354 1.57 6.58 11.87
N TRP A 355 2.87 6.49 12.12
CA TRP A 355 3.51 5.36 12.77
C TRP A 355 4.06 5.83 14.10
N LEU A 356 3.43 5.37 15.19
CA LEU A 356 3.72 5.80 16.55
C LEU A 356 4.47 4.71 17.29
N TYR A 357 5.67 5.02 17.81
CA TYR A 357 6.48 4.17 18.66
C TYR A 357 6.33 4.59 20.13
N LEU A 358 5.95 3.66 20.98
CA LEU A 358 5.71 3.81 22.42
C LEU A 358 6.81 3.06 23.18
N ARG A 359 7.99 3.69 23.38
CA ARG A 359 9.19 2.99 23.86
C ARG A 359 9.03 2.46 25.28
N ASP A 360 8.37 3.20 26.19
CA ASP A 360 8.16 2.83 27.58
C ASP A 360 6.87 2.02 27.84
N LEU A 361 6.14 1.62 26.79
CA LEU A 361 4.97 0.77 26.91
C LEU A 361 5.36 -0.61 27.50
N LYS A 362 4.72 -1.06 28.60
CA LYS A 362 5.04 -2.29 29.31
C LYS A 362 4.38 -3.54 28.74
N ILE A 363 3.34 -3.36 27.93
CA ILE A 363 2.63 -4.44 27.22
C ILE A 363 2.97 -4.41 25.74
N THR A 364 2.57 -5.41 24.98
CA THR A 364 2.70 -5.39 23.51
C THR A 364 1.63 -4.48 22.89
N THR A 365 1.85 -4.02 21.65
CA THR A 365 0.82 -3.26 20.93
C THR A 365 -0.40 -4.09 20.58
N LEU A 366 -0.25 -5.40 20.47
CA LEU A 366 -1.39 -6.32 20.33
C LEU A 366 -2.25 -6.39 21.60
N GLU A 367 -1.63 -6.38 22.78
CA GLU A 367 -2.35 -6.32 24.06
C GLU A 367 -3.01 -4.95 24.27
N LEU A 368 -2.30 -3.87 23.93
CA LEU A 368 -2.84 -2.52 23.94
C LEU A 368 -4.06 -2.41 23.01
N TYR A 369 -3.99 -2.97 21.82
CA TYR A 369 -5.08 -2.98 20.85
C TYR A 369 -6.37 -3.61 21.41
N LYS A 370 -6.27 -4.70 22.17
CA LYS A 370 -7.44 -5.32 22.81
C LYS A 370 -8.14 -4.36 23.75
N LYS A 371 -7.37 -3.63 24.59
CA LYS A 371 -7.89 -2.60 25.51
C LYS A 371 -8.51 -1.41 24.77
N LEU A 372 -7.88 -0.98 23.67
CA LEU A 372 -8.39 0.11 22.83
C LEU A 372 -9.73 -0.27 22.19
N LYS A 373 -9.83 -1.49 21.69
CA LYS A 373 -11.05 -2.01 21.05
C LYS A 373 -12.24 -2.07 22.01
N GLU A 374 -12.02 -2.42 23.28
CA GLU A 374 -13.07 -2.40 24.33
C GLU A 374 -13.63 -0.98 24.54
N ARG A 375 -12.84 0.04 24.27
CA ARG A 375 -13.20 1.47 24.35
C ARG A 375 -13.64 2.06 22.99
N GLY A 376 -13.80 1.23 21.96
CA GLY A 376 -14.26 1.63 20.65
C GLY A 376 -13.18 2.13 19.68
N LEU A 377 -11.92 2.11 20.08
CA LEU A 377 -10.82 2.57 19.23
C LEU A 377 -10.18 1.39 18.47
N VAL A 378 -10.24 1.44 17.13
CA VAL A 378 -9.58 0.50 16.23
C VAL A 378 -8.31 1.15 15.67
N THR A 379 -7.16 0.53 15.93
CA THR A 379 -5.83 0.87 15.39
C THR A 379 -5.24 -0.36 14.70
N VAL A 380 -3.96 -0.35 14.29
CA VAL A 380 -3.31 -1.58 13.81
C VAL A 380 -2.00 -1.80 14.57
N PRO A 381 -1.87 -2.93 15.29
CA PRO A 381 -0.65 -3.30 15.98
C PRO A 381 0.55 -3.44 15.05
N GLY A 382 1.72 -3.08 15.56
CA GLY A 382 2.97 -3.09 14.80
C GLY A 382 3.40 -4.47 14.34
N GLU A 383 3.12 -5.48 15.13
CA GLU A 383 3.51 -6.88 14.90
C GLU A 383 3.15 -7.40 13.51
N TYR A 384 2.08 -6.89 12.91
CA TYR A 384 1.61 -7.33 11.59
C TYR A 384 2.43 -6.83 10.40
N PHE A 385 3.34 -5.87 10.60
CA PHE A 385 4.06 -5.20 9.51
C PHE A 385 5.53 -5.64 9.38
N PHE A 386 6.03 -6.49 10.30
CA PHE A 386 7.42 -6.98 10.31
C PHE A 386 7.52 -8.45 9.89
N PHE A 387 6.84 -8.80 8.80
CA PHE A 387 6.87 -10.16 8.25
C PHE A 387 8.19 -10.42 7.49
N GLY A 388 8.54 -11.69 7.28
CA GLY A 388 9.73 -12.09 6.53
C GLY A 388 11.06 -11.82 7.24
N VAL A 389 11.06 -11.38 8.50
CA VAL A 389 12.23 -11.22 9.36
C VAL A 389 12.31 -12.42 10.30
N GLU A 390 13.50 -12.99 10.49
CA GLU A 390 13.70 -14.19 11.31
C GLU A 390 13.45 -13.94 12.80
N ASP A 391 14.01 -12.85 13.32
CA ASP A 391 13.81 -12.39 14.71
C ASP A 391 13.49 -10.89 14.74
N PRO A 392 12.21 -10.51 14.53
CA PRO A 392 11.84 -9.09 14.46
C PRO A 392 11.99 -8.37 15.82
N VAL A 393 11.93 -9.08 16.94
CA VAL A 393 12.12 -8.49 18.28
C VAL A 393 13.56 -8.02 18.44
N ALA A 394 14.53 -8.83 18.05
CA ALA A 394 15.95 -8.49 18.17
C ALA A 394 16.43 -7.54 17.06
N GLN A 395 15.93 -7.72 15.81
CA GLN A 395 16.49 -7.06 14.63
C GLN A 395 15.82 -5.73 14.28
N CYS A 396 14.61 -5.44 14.79
CA CYS A 396 13.83 -4.25 14.39
C CYS A 396 13.79 -3.16 15.48
N HIS A 397 14.91 -2.88 16.14
CA HIS A 397 15.09 -1.76 17.08
C HIS A 397 14.09 -1.71 18.26
N GLY A 398 13.48 -2.84 18.62
CA GLY A 398 12.42 -2.88 19.63
C GLY A 398 11.09 -2.28 19.15
N HIS A 399 10.93 -2.03 17.84
CA HIS A 399 9.72 -1.44 17.27
C HIS A 399 8.60 -2.47 17.03
N TYR A 400 8.95 -3.74 16.87
CA TYR A 400 8.04 -4.82 16.48
C TYR A 400 6.73 -4.82 17.27
N ASP A 401 6.81 -4.82 18.60
CA ASP A 401 5.68 -4.94 19.52
C ASP A 401 5.36 -3.64 20.29
N LYS A 402 5.96 -2.51 19.87
CA LYS A 402 5.80 -1.19 20.50
C LYS A 402 5.33 -0.10 19.53
N CYS A 403 5.08 -0.44 18.28
CA CYS A 403 4.60 0.50 17.28
C CYS A 403 3.13 0.28 16.95
N LEU A 404 2.43 1.37 16.56
CA LEU A 404 1.05 1.38 16.11
C LEU A 404 0.90 2.16 14.81
N ARG A 405 0.11 1.65 13.86
CA ARG A 405 -0.36 2.41 12.71
C ARG A 405 -1.67 3.11 13.04
N LEU A 406 -1.75 4.40 12.75
CA LEU A 406 -2.88 5.27 12.97
C LEU A 406 -3.28 5.95 11.66
N ASN A 407 -4.53 5.82 11.23
CA ASN A 407 -5.07 6.53 10.07
C ASN A 407 -5.61 7.89 10.52
N TYR A 408 -5.18 8.97 9.86
CA TYR A 408 -5.64 10.33 10.14
C TYR A 408 -6.62 10.89 9.09
N SER A 409 -7.08 10.05 8.13
CA SER A 409 -7.97 10.49 7.05
C SER A 409 -9.42 10.77 7.51
N GLY A 410 -9.84 10.22 8.64
CA GLY A 410 -11.17 10.38 9.20
C GLY A 410 -11.57 11.83 9.55
N PRO A 411 -12.81 12.07 10.01
CA PRO A 411 -13.24 13.36 10.56
C PRO A 411 -12.27 13.86 11.66
N GLU A 412 -12.09 15.17 11.72
CA GLU A 412 -11.08 15.78 12.60
C GLU A 412 -11.36 15.50 14.08
N ASP A 413 -12.61 15.59 14.48
CA ASP A 413 -13.08 15.29 15.85
C ASP A 413 -12.90 13.82 16.21
N GLU A 414 -13.17 12.90 15.28
CA GLU A 414 -12.96 11.46 15.47
C GLU A 414 -11.47 11.13 15.66
N VAL A 415 -10.61 11.70 14.80
CA VAL A 415 -9.15 11.50 14.91
C VAL A 415 -8.61 12.07 16.21
N ARG A 416 -8.99 13.31 16.57
CA ARG A 416 -8.53 13.96 17.79
C ARG A 416 -8.93 13.18 19.04
N GLU A 417 -10.20 12.79 19.13
CA GLU A 417 -10.71 12.07 20.30
C GLU A 417 -10.14 10.65 20.39
N GLY A 418 -9.97 9.95 19.24
CA GLY A 418 -9.30 8.65 19.18
C GLY A 418 -7.84 8.72 19.67
N LEU A 419 -7.08 9.75 19.28
CA LEU A 419 -5.71 9.97 19.77
C LEU A 419 -5.66 10.31 21.27
N ARG A 420 -6.62 11.10 21.77
CA ARG A 420 -6.74 11.40 23.19
C ARG A 420 -6.99 10.12 24.01
N LEU A 421 -7.92 9.29 23.57
CA LEU A 421 -8.24 8.02 24.20
C LEU A 421 -7.05 7.04 24.16
N LEU A 422 -6.33 6.98 23.05
CA LEU A 422 -5.10 6.19 22.92
C LEU A 422 -4.07 6.62 23.98
N ALA A 423 -3.85 7.92 24.11
CA ALA A 423 -2.89 8.46 25.08
C ALA A 423 -3.30 8.21 26.54
N GLU A 424 -4.59 8.20 26.84
CA GLU A 424 -5.13 7.86 28.17
C GLU A 424 -4.78 6.41 28.52
N ILE A 425 -5.12 5.45 27.64
CA ILE A 425 -4.85 4.02 27.86
C ILE A 425 -3.34 3.73 27.84
N TYR A 426 -2.56 4.40 27.01
CA TYR A 426 -1.10 4.30 27.03
C TYR A 426 -0.54 4.71 28.40
N LYS A 427 -0.99 5.83 28.99
CA LYS A 427 -0.53 6.29 30.32
C LYS A 427 -0.80 5.29 31.44
N GLU A 428 -1.83 4.47 31.31
CA GLU A 428 -2.15 3.40 32.27
C GLU A 428 -1.23 2.17 32.13
N ASN A 429 -0.50 2.05 31.00
CA ASN A 429 0.27 0.85 30.62
C ASN A 429 1.77 1.12 30.35
N ARG A 430 2.29 2.27 30.76
CA ARG A 430 3.70 2.64 30.68
C ARG A 430 4.42 2.56 32.02
#